data_81b52f23387159973ca3781ac9b33714
#
_entry.id   81b52f23387159973ca3781ac9b33714
#
_cell.length_a   1.000
_cell.length_b   1.000
_cell.length_c   1.000
_cell.angle_alpha   90.00
_cell.angle_beta   90.00
_cell.angle_gamma   90.00
#
_symmetry.space_group_name_H-M   'P 1'
#
loop_
_entity.id
_entity.type
_entity.pdbx_description
1 polymer ?
#
loop_
_entity_poly.entity_id
_entity_poly.type
_entity_poly.pdbx_seq_one_letter_code
_entity_poly.pdbx_strand_id
1 'polypeptide(L)' 'MKTLTVVGDPHSMTAIMVPQTEEFHDHEIVRIVSSDSDKTVEKKIFRIVDAGEGKWELQFE' A
#
# COMPACT_ATOMS: atom_id res chain seq x y z
N MET A 1 -5.06 -12.05 -1.63
CA MET A 1 -4.45 -10.86 -1.01
C MET A 1 -3.61 -10.14 -2.04
N LYS A 2 -3.79 -8.84 -2.18
CA LYS A 2 -3.00 -8.05 -3.11
C LYS A 2 -1.62 -7.77 -2.54
N THR A 3 -0.64 -7.66 -3.42
CA THR A 3 0.75 -7.41 -3.04
C THR A 3 1.20 -6.09 -3.65
N LEU A 4 1.80 -5.25 -2.81
CA LEU A 4 2.36 -3.97 -3.23
C LEU A 4 3.87 -4.04 -3.06
N THR A 5 4.60 -3.43 -4.01
CA THR A 5 6.06 -3.39 -3.97
C THR A 5 6.52 -1.96 -3.70
N VAL A 6 7.42 -1.80 -2.73
CA VAL A 6 7.97 -0.50 -2.37
C VAL A 6 9.48 -0.58 -2.32
N VAL A 7 10.14 0.58 -2.38
CA VAL A 7 11.58 0.69 -2.15
C VAL A 7 11.77 1.07 -0.68
N GLY A 8 12.64 0.35 0.01
CA GLY A 8 12.93 0.63 1.41
C GLY A 8 12.24 -0.33 2.37
N ASP A 9 12.02 0.10 3.60
CA ASP A 9 11.48 -0.73 4.67
C ASP A 9 9.96 -0.68 4.67
N PRO A 10 9.27 -1.78 4.29
CA PRO A 10 7.82 -1.77 4.27
C PRO A 10 7.19 -1.62 5.67
N HIS A 11 7.90 -1.96 6.74
CA HIS A 11 7.37 -1.82 8.10
C HIS A 11 7.18 -0.35 8.49
N SER A 12 7.97 0.56 7.92
CA SER A 12 7.90 1.98 8.23
C SER A 12 6.93 2.73 7.32
N MET A 13 6.36 2.08 6.31
CA MET A 13 5.43 2.73 5.38
C MET A 13 4.09 2.97 6.06
N THR A 14 3.64 4.21 6.07
CA THR A 14 2.33 4.58 6.61
C THR A 14 1.34 4.90 5.51
N ALA A 15 1.82 5.16 4.29
CA ALA A 15 0.98 5.43 3.13
C ALA A 15 1.71 5.03 1.86
N ILE A 16 0.95 4.56 0.88
CA ILE A 16 1.49 4.15 -0.42
C ILE A 16 0.56 4.65 -1.50
N MET A 17 1.13 5.20 -2.57
CA MET A 17 0.38 5.63 -3.75
C MET A 17 0.25 4.47 -4.72
N VAL A 18 -0.96 4.24 -5.24
CA VAL A 18 -1.23 3.18 -6.21
C VAL A 18 -2.08 3.74 -7.35
N PRO A 19 -2.00 3.14 -8.56
CA PRO A 19 -2.85 3.57 -9.67
C PRO A 19 -4.34 3.31 -9.37
N GLN A 20 -5.21 4.18 -9.86
CA GLN A 20 -6.67 4.00 -9.70
C GLN A 20 -7.23 2.87 -10.56
N THR A 21 -6.40 2.24 -11.38
CA THR A 21 -6.79 1.05 -12.15
C THR A 21 -6.94 -0.18 -11.27
N GLU A 22 -6.41 -0.16 -10.05
CA GLU A 22 -6.59 -1.24 -9.09
C GLU A 22 -7.62 -0.85 -8.05
N GLU A 23 -8.42 -1.83 -7.62
CA GLU A 23 -9.47 -1.60 -6.64
C GLU A 23 -8.99 -2.04 -5.26
N PHE A 24 -9.16 -1.13 -4.28
CA PHE A 24 -8.85 -1.42 -2.89
C PHE A 24 -10.03 -0.98 -2.03
N HIS A 25 -10.14 -1.57 -0.85
CA HIS A 25 -11.23 -1.28 0.09
C HIS A 25 -10.67 -0.92 1.47
N ASP A 26 -11.43 -0.10 2.20
CA ASP A 26 -11.12 0.18 3.60
C ASP A 26 -11.07 -1.12 4.38
N HIS A 27 -10.10 -1.22 5.29
CA HIS A 27 -9.90 -2.39 6.14
C HIS A 27 -9.40 -3.63 5.42
N GLU A 28 -9.08 -3.51 4.14
CA GLU A 28 -8.46 -4.60 3.39
C GLU A 28 -7.02 -4.82 3.88
N ILE A 29 -6.61 -6.09 4.00
CA ILE A 29 -5.24 -6.42 4.36
C ILE A 29 -4.46 -6.67 3.07
N VAL A 30 -3.33 -6.00 2.93
CA VAL A 30 -2.45 -6.14 1.76
C VAL A 30 -1.06 -6.53 2.22
N ARG A 31 -0.33 -7.21 1.34
CA ARG A 31 1.07 -7.57 1.58
C ARG A 31 1.95 -6.53 0.93
N ILE A 32 2.91 -6.00 1.67
CA ILE A 32 3.86 -5.01 1.16
C ILE A 32 5.23 -5.64 1.17
N VAL A 33 5.87 -5.68 0.01
CA VAL A 33 7.20 -6.27 -0.15
C VAL A 33 8.19 -5.20 -0.56
N SER A 34 9.43 -5.35 -0.11
CA SER A 34 10.50 -4.45 -0.50
C SER A 34 11.15 -4.94 -1.78
N SER A 35 11.43 -4.02 -2.73
CA SER A 35 12.12 -4.36 -3.96
C SER A 35 13.63 -4.43 -3.78
N ASP A 36 14.17 -3.87 -2.70
CA ASP A 36 15.62 -3.80 -2.47
C ASP A 36 16.06 -4.61 -1.26
N SER A 37 15.16 -5.38 -0.65
CA SER A 37 15.48 -6.28 0.44
C SER A 37 14.45 -7.42 0.43
N ASP A 38 14.60 -8.39 1.33
CA ASP A 38 13.65 -9.49 1.44
C ASP A 38 12.59 -9.26 2.52
N LYS A 39 12.44 -8.02 2.96
CA LYS A 39 11.43 -7.68 3.97
C LYS A 39 10.04 -7.70 3.38
N THR A 40 9.10 -8.22 4.15
CA THR A 40 7.68 -8.32 3.79
C THR A 40 6.84 -8.07 5.03
N VAL A 41 5.75 -7.35 4.87
CA VAL A 41 4.81 -7.09 5.97
C VAL A 41 3.39 -7.10 5.41
N GLU A 42 2.43 -7.51 6.24
CA GLU A 42 1.01 -7.38 5.93
C GLU A 42 0.46 -6.23 6.76
N LYS A 43 -0.24 -5.33 6.10
CA LYS A 43 -0.83 -4.17 6.76
C LYS A 43 -2.29 -4.03 6.36
N LYS A 44 -3.08 -3.49 7.27
CA LYS A 44 -4.48 -3.22 7.05
C LYS A 44 -4.63 -1.77 6.57
N ILE A 45 -5.40 -1.58 5.49
CA ILE A 45 -5.71 -0.26 4.99
C ILE A 45 -6.66 0.41 5.99
N PHE A 46 -6.24 1.54 6.51
CA PHE A 46 -7.06 2.35 7.40
C PHE A 46 -7.99 3.27 6.61
N ARG A 47 -7.48 3.83 5.49
CA ARG A 47 -8.19 4.86 4.75
C ARG A 47 -7.67 4.91 3.32
N ILE A 48 -8.55 5.20 2.37
CA ILE A 48 -8.20 5.41 0.98
C ILE A 48 -8.59 6.82 0.59
N VAL A 49 -7.65 7.58 0.03
CA VAL A 49 -7.86 8.96 -0.36
C VAL A 49 -7.57 9.10 -1.84
N ASP A 50 -8.38 9.90 -2.55
CA ASP A 50 -8.11 10.24 -3.94
C ASP A 50 -6.95 11.23 -3.96
N ALA A 51 -5.81 10.78 -4.45
CA ALA A 51 -4.59 11.59 -4.47
C ALA A 51 -4.48 12.46 -5.72
N GLY A 52 -5.45 12.35 -6.66
CA GLY A 52 -5.37 13.03 -7.94
C GLY A 52 -4.44 12.32 -8.91
N GLU A 53 -4.37 12.80 -10.13
CA GLU A 53 -3.45 12.28 -11.17
C GLU A 53 -3.63 10.78 -11.43
N GLY A 54 -4.85 10.25 -11.22
CA GLY A 54 -5.12 8.86 -11.45
C GLY A 54 -4.57 7.92 -10.38
N LYS A 55 -4.39 8.41 -9.15
CA LYS A 55 -3.83 7.61 -8.06
C LYS A 55 -4.68 7.65 -6.81
N TRP A 56 -4.64 6.54 -6.06
CA TRP A 56 -5.16 6.46 -4.70
C TRP A 56 -4.00 6.54 -3.72
N GLU A 57 -4.24 7.17 -2.57
CA GLU A 57 -3.31 7.08 -1.45
C GLU A 57 -3.90 6.11 -0.45
N LEU A 58 -3.20 5.01 -0.21
CA LEU A 58 -3.60 4.02 0.78
C LEU A 58 -2.88 4.34 2.09
N GLN A 59 -3.65 4.60 3.14
CA GLN A 59 -3.10 4.90 4.46
C GLN A 59 -3.29 3.68 5.34
N PHE A 60 -2.26 3.30 6.07
CA PHE A 60 -2.22 2.08 6.87
C PHE A 60 -2.25 2.36 8.37
N GLU A 61 -2.78 1.40 9.09
CA GLU A 61 -2.75 1.43 10.55
C GLU A 61 -1.35 1.24 11.10
#